data_8a018646859e15a8cb0c627dab34a1c9
#
_entry.id   8a018646859e15a8cb0c627dab34a1c9
#
_cell.length_a   1.000
_cell.length_b   1.000
_cell.length_c   1.000
_cell.angle_alpha   90.00
_cell.angle_beta   90.00
_cell.angle_gamma   90.00
#
_symmetry.space_group_name_H-M   'P 1'
#
loop_
_entity.id
_entity.type
_entity.pdbx_description
1 polymer ?
#
loop_
_entity_poly.entity_id
_entity_poly.type
_entity_poly.pdbx_seq_one_letter_code
_entity_poly.pdbx_strand_id
1 'polypeptide(L)'
;MNCTYSDQVTDAYLSGEIEGPEWRTHLNKCSECAAKLSAESDFDLVIKHAVNEERLQTRQLEAHVRNAIRNSSPWKSPVMVLVRYSFAATAIFATLLVATFGYAKGRMDLSATCGDAVDDHQEEVIGKAPRKWKVEDKDVQALAQKMVGDPQAAQRVTPAGYHLVGARVCVLHGKRYMHLDYSDGTNQVSLFLRHRDIQPLTARVLGWFHNNAPAAERVEGFSVGSMQKHDVALVMVSPSPLPEVQKFVEDAAKRL
;
A
#
# COMPACT_ATOMS: atom_id res chain seq x y z
N MET A 1 26.58 11.71 21.26
CA MET A 1 26.84 10.37 20.66
C MET A 1 25.54 9.96 20.02
N ASN A 2 25.50 9.86 18.69
CA ASN A 2 24.26 9.45 18.01
C ASN A 2 24.03 7.95 18.24
N CYS A 3 22.81 7.58 18.59
CA CYS A 3 22.46 6.19 18.80
C CYS A 3 22.38 5.47 17.44
N THR A 4 23.03 4.31 17.30
CA THR A 4 23.02 3.50 16.07
C THR A 4 21.63 2.98 15.68
N TYR A 5 20.67 2.99 16.62
CA TYR A 5 19.28 2.60 16.39
C TYR A 5 18.37 3.76 16.02
N SER A 6 18.87 5.01 16.05
CA SER A 6 18.04 6.20 15.81
C SER A 6 17.34 6.16 14.45
N ASP A 7 18.03 5.73 13.41
CA ASP A 7 17.47 5.68 12.05
C ASP A 7 16.47 4.52 11.85
N GLN A 8 16.48 3.54 12.74
CA GLN A 8 15.57 2.38 12.68
C GLN A 8 14.28 2.57 13.48
N VAL A 9 14.16 3.64 14.29
CA VAL A 9 12.98 3.88 15.16
C VAL A 9 11.72 4.04 14.32
N THR A 10 11.78 4.83 13.25
CA THR A 10 10.63 5.09 12.36
C THR A 10 10.18 3.79 11.68
N ASP A 11 11.11 3.01 11.14
CA ASP A 11 10.79 1.73 10.50
C ASP A 11 10.18 0.74 11.51
N ALA A 12 10.76 0.65 12.71
CA ALA A 12 10.25 -0.22 13.77
C ALA A 12 8.86 0.23 14.27
N TYR A 13 8.58 1.53 14.30
CA TYR A 13 7.27 2.08 14.64
C TYR A 13 6.24 1.70 13.57
N LEU A 14 6.54 1.97 12.31
CA LEU A 14 5.65 1.70 11.18
C LEU A 14 5.41 0.20 10.97
N SER A 15 6.41 -0.65 11.22
CA SER A 15 6.27 -2.11 11.13
C SER A 15 5.56 -2.73 12.33
N GLY A 16 5.38 -1.98 13.44
CA GLY A 16 4.86 -2.46 14.70
C GLY A 16 5.84 -3.31 15.52
N GLU A 17 7.11 -3.36 15.12
CA GLU A 17 8.18 -4.06 15.86
C GLU A 17 8.57 -3.30 17.14
N ILE A 18 8.23 -2.00 17.21
CA ILE A 18 8.53 -1.13 18.37
C ILE A 18 7.92 -1.67 19.69
N GLU A 19 6.85 -2.46 19.61
CA GLU A 19 6.23 -3.07 20.79
C GLU A 19 6.99 -4.30 21.30
N GLY A 20 8.01 -4.75 20.58
CA GLY A 20 8.85 -5.89 20.97
C GLY A 20 9.66 -5.63 22.23
N PRO A 21 10.01 -6.68 23.00
CA PRO A 21 10.72 -6.54 24.27
C PRO A 21 12.10 -5.91 24.14
N GLU A 22 12.75 -6.12 23.00
CA GLU A 22 14.06 -5.52 22.68
C GLU A 22 13.97 -3.98 22.58
N TRP A 23 12.97 -3.50 21.84
CA TRP A 23 12.73 -2.07 21.70
C TRP A 23 12.30 -1.42 22.99
N ARG A 24 11.43 -2.04 23.77
CA ARG A 24 11.03 -1.52 25.10
C ARG A 24 12.24 -1.33 26.00
N THR A 25 13.13 -2.31 26.02
CA THR A 25 14.36 -2.22 26.83
C THR A 25 15.27 -1.11 26.36
N HIS A 26 15.41 -0.92 25.04
CA HIS A 26 16.23 0.14 24.46
C HIS A 26 15.65 1.52 24.71
N LEU A 27 14.37 1.74 24.45
CA LEU A 27 13.67 3.00 24.64
C LEU A 27 13.70 3.51 26.09
N ASN A 28 13.67 2.60 27.06
CA ASN A 28 13.81 2.94 28.46
C ASN A 28 15.20 3.46 28.83
N LYS A 29 16.23 3.20 28.01
CA LYS A 29 17.62 3.58 28.27
C LYS A 29 18.14 4.66 27.35
N CYS A 30 17.49 4.89 26.22
CA CYS A 30 17.93 5.84 25.19
C CYS A 30 16.90 6.96 24.99
N SER A 31 17.20 8.13 25.55
CA SER A 31 16.33 9.31 25.46
C SER A 31 16.18 9.83 24.03
N GLU A 32 17.17 9.65 23.17
CA GLU A 32 17.15 10.08 21.76
C GLU A 32 16.11 9.25 20.97
N CYS A 33 16.15 7.93 21.10
CA CYS A 33 15.17 7.06 20.44
C CYS A 33 13.76 7.21 21.02
N ALA A 34 13.65 7.43 22.33
CA ALA A 34 12.35 7.71 22.97
C ALA A 34 11.75 9.03 22.47
N ALA A 35 12.55 10.08 22.31
CA ALA A 35 12.10 11.37 21.76
C ALA A 35 11.66 11.25 20.30
N LYS A 36 12.39 10.47 19.48
CA LYS A 36 12.03 10.22 18.09
C LYS A 36 10.71 9.44 17.98
N LEU A 37 10.51 8.41 18.81
CA LEU A 37 9.25 7.67 18.87
C LEU A 37 8.08 8.58 19.28
N SER A 38 8.27 9.47 20.24
CA SER A 38 7.25 10.46 20.64
C SER A 38 6.86 11.35 19.47
N ALA A 39 7.84 11.86 18.72
CA ALA A 39 7.59 12.72 17.56
C ALA A 39 6.79 11.98 16.45
N GLU A 40 7.08 10.72 16.18
CA GLU A 40 6.32 9.91 15.22
C GLU A 40 4.87 9.69 15.70
N SER A 41 4.67 9.41 16.99
CA SER A 41 3.34 9.25 17.58
C SER A 41 2.53 10.55 17.54
N ASP A 42 3.14 11.69 17.82
CA ASP A 42 2.50 13.01 17.78
C ASP A 42 2.11 13.38 16.35
N PHE A 43 2.97 13.08 15.37
CA PHE A 43 2.67 13.27 13.96
C PHE A 43 1.45 12.42 13.51
N ASP A 44 1.38 11.17 13.93
CA ASP A 44 0.23 10.28 13.68
C ASP A 44 -1.08 10.85 14.24
N LEU A 45 -1.02 11.45 15.45
CA LEU A 45 -2.18 12.08 16.07
C LEU A 45 -2.64 13.32 15.29
N VAL A 46 -1.72 14.16 14.81
CA VAL A 46 -2.05 15.32 13.97
C VAL A 46 -2.72 14.89 12.66
N ILE A 47 -2.19 13.88 11.98
CA ILE A 47 -2.78 13.34 10.76
C ILE A 47 -4.18 12.78 11.01
N LYS A 48 -4.36 11.99 12.08
CA LYS A 48 -5.68 11.44 12.45
C LYS A 48 -6.70 12.55 12.75
N HIS A 49 -6.26 13.62 13.40
CA HIS A 49 -7.13 14.77 13.70
C HIS A 49 -7.54 15.48 12.41
N ALA A 50 -6.60 15.80 11.54
CA ALA A 50 -6.86 16.45 10.25
C ALA A 50 -7.84 15.65 9.37
N VAL A 51 -7.63 14.33 9.29
CA VAL A 51 -8.53 13.43 8.52
C VAL A 51 -9.94 13.38 9.13
N ASN A 52 -10.06 13.43 10.46
CA ASN A 52 -11.37 13.44 11.11
C ASN A 52 -12.11 14.78 10.93
N GLU A 53 -11.41 15.90 10.95
CA GLU A 53 -12.01 17.21 10.66
C GLU A 53 -12.55 17.28 9.22
N GLU A 54 -11.82 16.78 8.25
CA GLU A 54 -12.26 16.72 6.85
C GLU A 54 -13.52 15.86 6.69
N ARG A 55 -13.62 14.74 7.41
CA ARG A 55 -14.83 13.89 7.45
C ARG A 55 -16.03 14.59 8.04
N LEU A 56 -15.85 15.45 9.06
CA LEU A 56 -16.94 16.23 9.67
C LEU A 56 -17.48 17.29 8.71
N GLN A 57 -16.60 17.99 7.99
CA GLN A 57 -16.99 18.97 6.96
C GLN A 57 -17.78 18.31 5.81
N THR A 58 -17.35 17.14 5.36
CA THR A 58 -18.04 16.38 4.31
C THR A 58 -19.46 15.97 4.73
N ARG A 59 -19.65 15.54 5.97
CA ARG A 59 -20.98 15.20 6.52
C ARG A 59 -21.91 16.41 6.62
N GLN A 60 -21.37 17.57 6.98
CA GLN A 60 -22.17 18.82 7.05
C GLN A 60 -22.60 19.27 5.65
N LEU A 61 -21.71 19.16 4.66
CA LEU A 61 -22.03 19.44 3.26
C LEU A 61 -23.12 18.49 2.74
N GLU A 62 -23.02 17.21 3.04
CA GLU A 62 -24.00 16.20 2.65
C GLU A 62 -25.39 16.47 3.26
N ALA A 63 -25.43 16.87 4.52
CA ALA A 63 -26.66 17.27 5.20
C ALA A 63 -27.26 18.54 4.59
N HIS A 64 -26.45 19.52 4.22
CA HIS A 64 -26.88 20.76 3.56
C HIS A 64 -27.48 20.49 2.18
N VAL A 65 -26.79 19.69 1.36
CA VAL A 65 -27.26 19.30 0.03
C VAL A 65 -28.57 18.51 0.11
N ARG A 66 -28.68 17.58 1.04
CA ARG A 66 -29.89 16.76 1.26
C ARG A 66 -31.07 17.60 1.70
N ASN A 67 -30.86 18.59 2.57
CA ASN A 67 -31.89 19.54 2.98
C ASN A 67 -32.32 20.50 1.85
N ALA A 68 -31.38 20.98 1.05
CA ALA A 68 -31.68 21.82 -0.11
C ALA A 68 -32.53 21.07 -1.15
N ILE A 69 -32.25 19.80 -1.40
CA ILE A 69 -33.03 18.94 -2.31
C ILE A 69 -34.43 18.69 -1.76
N ARG A 70 -34.58 18.48 -0.45
CA ARG A 70 -35.87 18.17 0.20
C ARG A 70 -36.80 19.36 0.30
N ASN A 71 -36.24 20.57 0.39
CA ASN A 71 -37.05 21.81 0.54
C ASN A 71 -37.38 22.48 -0.81
N SER A 72 -36.88 21.95 -1.94
CA SER A 72 -37.27 22.41 -3.26
C SER A 72 -38.64 21.82 -3.65
N SER A 73 -39.70 22.62 -3.49
CA SER A 73 -41.10 22.29 -3.86
C SER A 73 -41.22 22.01 -5.37
N PRO A 74 -42.07 21.05 -5.79
CA PRO A 74 -42.19 20.70 -7.22
C PRO A 74 -43.08 21.71 -7.97
N TRP A 75 -42.71 22.10 -9.11
CA TRP A 75 -42.95 23.23 -9.91
C TRP A 75 -43.27 22.97 -11.37
N LYS A 76 -43.77 23.95 -12.03
CA LYS A 76 -44.17 23.90 -13.43
C LYS A 76 -43.65 25.17 -14.16
N SER A 77 -42.36 25.21 -14.51
CA SER A 77 -41.88 26.26 -15.41
C SER A 77 -40.79 25.73 -16.37
N PRO A 78 -40.76 26.20 -17.62
CA PRO A 78 -39.79 25.77 -18.66
C PRO A 78 -38.34 26.11 -18.29
N VAL A 79 -38.08 27.06 -17.41
CA VAL A 79 -36.75 27.39 -16.88
C VAL A 79 -36.13 26.20 -16.16
N MET A 80 -36.93 25.30 -15.62
CA MET A 80 -36.46 24.14 -14.88
C MET A 80 -36.00 22.96 -15.73
N VAL A 81 -36.37 22.89 -16.99
CA VAL A 81 -35.81 21.88 -17.89
C VAL A 81 -34.34 22.21 -18.14
N LEU A 82 -34.01 23.48 -18.35
CA LEU A 82 -32.63 23.96 -18.52
C LEU A 82 -31.79 23.75 -17.24
N VAL A 83 -32.35 24.00 -16.07
CA VAL A 83 -31.70 23.78 -14.78
C VAL A 83 -31.43 22.28 -14.53
N ARG A 84 -32.34 21.38 -14.92
CA ARG A 84 -32.11 19.93 -14.86
C ARG A 84 -30.94 19.47 -15.71
N TYR A 85 -30.81 19.95 -16.93
CA TYR A 85 -29.69 19.60 -17.80
C TYR A 85 -28.36 20.18 -17.29
N SER A 86 -28.36 21.37 -16.69
CA SER A 86 -27.16 21.94 -16.07
C SER A 86 -26.72 21.16 -14.82
N PHE A 87 -27.65 20.74 -13.96
CA PHE A 87 -27.32 19.89 -12.82
C PHE A 87 -26.81 18.51 -13.23
N ALA A 88 -27.42 17.89 -14.24
CA ALA A 88 -26.95 16.62 -14.77
C ALA A 88 -25.54 16.75 -15.38
N ALA A 89 -25.30 17.80 -16.16
CA ALA A 89 -23.98 18.07 -16.74
C ALA A 89 -22.91 18.34 -15.68
N THR A 90 -23.26 19.11 -14.63
CA THR A 90 -22.34 19.38 -13.51
C THR A 90 -22.03 18.11 -12.71
N ALA A 91 -23.03 17.25 -12.47
CA ALA A 91 -22.83 15.98 -11.79
C ALA A 91 -21.94 15.03 -12.58
N ILE A 92 -22.17 14.94 -13.90
CA ILE A 92 -21.32 14.13 -14.79
C ILE A 92 -19.87 14.66 -14.80
N PHE A 93 -19.71 15.98 -14.91
CA PHE A 93 -18.39 16.61 -14.91
C PHE A 93 -17.66 16.41 -13.58
N ALA A 94 -18.35 16.57 -12.45
CA ALA A 94 -17.79 16.31 -11.12
C ALA A 94 -17.38 14.83 -10.96
N THR A 95 -18.21 13.90 -11.45
CA THR A 95 -17.91 12.47 -11.42
C THR A 95 -16.68 12.14 -12.27
N LEU A 96 -16.57 12.73 -13.46
CA LEU A 96 -15.40 12.57 -14.33
C LEU A 96 -14.13 13.15 -13.69
N LEU A 97 -14.22 14.33 -13.05
CA LEU A 97 -13.09 14.93 -12.33
C LEU A 97 -12.62 14.03 -11.18
N VAL A 98 -13.54 13.52 -10.36
CA VAL A 98 -13.21 12.61 -9.26
C VAL A 98 -12.61 11.31 -9.79
N ALA A 99 -13.15 10.77 -10.87
CA ALA A 99 -12.62 9.56 -11.49
C ALA A 99 -11.21 9.78 -12.07
N THR A 100 -10.98 10.88 -12.78
CA THR A 100 -9.66 11.20 -13.35
C THR A 100 -8.63 11.51 -12.28
N PHE A 101 -9.00 12.26 -11.23
CA PHE A 101 -8.11 12.54 -10.12
C PHE A 101 -7.78 11.28 -9.33
N GLY A 102 -8.78 10.43 -9.05
CA GLY A 102 -8.58 9.14 -8.39
C GLY A 102 -7.68 8.21 -9.19
N TYR A 103 -7.86 8.18 -10.52
CA TYR A 103 -7.00 7.41 -11.41
C TYR A 103 -5.55 7.91 -11.41
N ALA A 104 -5.35 9.23 -11.54
CA ALA A 104 -4.02 9.84 -11.52
C ALA A 104 -3.30 9.58 -10.20
N LYS A 105 -3.99 9.77 -9.06
CA LYS A 105 -3.45 9.49 -7.73
C LYS A 105 -3.08 8.01 -7.58
N GLY A 106 -3.95 7.09 -8.01
CA GLY A 106 -3.67 5.65 -7.93
C GLY A 106 -2.44 5.23 -8.74
N ARG A 107 -2.22 5.86 -9.92
CA ARG A 107 -1.01 5.62 -10.70
C ARG A 107 0.25 6.18 -10.05
N MET A 108 0.18 7.38 -9.45
CA MET A 108 1.32 7.97 -8.72
C MET A 108 1.68 7.11 -7.50
N ASP A 109 0.70 6.67 -6.71
CA ASP A 109 0.93 5.81 -5.55
C ASP A 109 1.56 4.47 -5.97
N LEU A 110 1.15 3.90 -7.10
CA LEU A 110 1.71 2.65 -7.61
C LEU A 110 3.15 2.85 -8.07
N SER A 111 3.43 3.88 -8.86
CA SER A 111 4.79 4.19 -9.33
C SER A 111 5.74 4.47 -8.18
N ALA A 112 5.31 5.23 -7.16
CA ALA A 112 6.10 5.44 -5.96
C ALA A 112 6.36 4.13 -5.20
N THR A 113 5.34 3.27 -5.06
CA THR A 113 5.51 1.94 -4.43
C THR A 113 6.49 1.07 -5.22
N CYS A 114 6.48 1.13 -6.56
CA CYS A 114 7.43 0.39 -7.41
C CYS A 114 8.86 0.93 -7.24
N GLY A 115 9.05 2.26 -7.14
CA GLY A 115 10.35 2.87 -6.84
C GLY A 115 10.89 2.38 -5.50
N ASP A 116 10.12 2.56 -4.42
CA ASP A 116 10.51 2.11 -3.08
C ASP A 116 10.83 0.61 -3.04
N ALA A 117 10.13 -0.22 -3.83
CA ALA A 117 10.39 -1.66 -3.91
C ALA A 117 11.72 -1.97 -4.59
N VAL A 118 12.13 -1.19 -5.59
CA VAL A 118 13.44 -1.31 -6.24
C VAL A 118 14.54 -0.87 -5.30
N ASP A 119 14.36 0.25 -4.61
CA ASP A 119 15.33 0.75 -3.62
C ASP A 119 15.55 -0.29 -2.51
N ASP A 120 14.46 -0.85 -1.96
CA ASP A 120 14.51 -1.90 -0.92
C ASP A 120 15.24 -3.17 -1.44
N HIS A 121 14.96 -3.58 -2.69
CA HIS A 121 15.64 -4.70 -3.33
C HIS A 121 17.15 -4.42 -3.55
N GLN A 122 17.49 -3.25 -4.06
CA GLN A 122 18.89 -2.87 -4.29
C GLN A 122 19.67 -2.78 -2.98
N GLU A 123 19.14 -2.12 -1.97
CA GLU A 123 19.81 -1.90 -0.70
C GLU A 123 19.94 -3.19 0.11
N GLU A 124 18.87 -3.94 0.24
CA GLU A 124 18.77 -5.03 1.20
C GLU A 124 19.12 -6.40 0.64
N VAL A 125 18.74 -6.66 -0.61
CA VAL A 125 18.97 -7.96 -1.26
C VAL A 125 20.31 -7.93 -1.99
N ILE A 126 20.53 -6.97 -2.88
CA ILE A 126 21.76 -6.88 -3.65
C ILE A 126 22.91 -6.32 -2.78
N GLY A 127 22.66 -5.21 -2.08
CA GLY A 127 23.62 -4.53 -1.20
C GLY A 127 23.88 -5.26 0.12
N LYS A 128 23.05 -6.27 0.45
CA LYS A 128 23.13 -7.06 1.69
C LYS A 128 23.14 -6.18 2.94
N ALA A 129 22.34 -5.13 2.96
CA ALA A 129 22.17 -4.30 4.15
C ALA A 129 21.76 -5.18 5.35
N PRO A 130 22.32 -4.94 6.54
CA PRO A 130 22.06 -5.77 7.71
C PRO A 130 20.61 -5.59 8.16
N ARG A 131 19.77 -6.55 7.89
CA ARG A 131 18.35 -6.59 8.30
C ARG A 131 18.01 -7.92 8.97
N LYS A 132 16.99 -7.92 9.80
CA LYS A 132 16.50 -9.15 10.47
C LYS A 132 15.55 -9.91 9.55
N TRP A 133 16.07 -10.85 8.80
CA TRP A 133 15.27 -11.75 7.99
C TRP A 133 14.77 -12.94 8.82
N LYS A 134 13.52 -13.32 8.63
CA LYS A 134 12.94 -14.58 9.13
C LYS A 134 13.22 -15.66 8.09
N VAL A 135 13.93 -16.70 8.50
CA VAL A 135 14.39 -17.79 7.63
C VAL A 135 13.67 -19.09 7.95
N GLU A 136 13.22 -19.26 9.21
CA GLU A 136 12.50 -20.46 9.61
C GLU A 136 11.08 -20.47 9.04
N ASP A 137 10.66 -21.59 8.46
CA ASP A 137 9.34 -21.76 7.83
C ASP A 137 8.20 -21.34 8.77
N LYS A 138 8.30 -21.68 10.06
CA LYS A 138 7.30 -21.33 11.07
C LYS A 138 7.14 -19.81 11.21
N ASP A 139 8.22 -19.09 11.22
CA ASP A 139 8.23 -17.63 11.36
C ASP A 139 7.70 -16.94 10.08
N VAL A 140 8.07 -17.49 8.93
CA VAL A 140 7.56 -17.01 7.63
C VAL A 140 6.06 -17.24 7.53
N GLN A 141 5.57 -18.42 7.91
CA GLN A 141 4.13 -18.73 7.93
C GLN A 141 3.36 -17.83 8.89
N ALA A 142 3.89 -17.60 10.10
CA ALA A 142 3.29 -16.68 11.06
C ALA A 142 3.22 -15.25 10.53
N LEU A 143 4.29 -14.81 9.83
CA LEU A 143 4.32 -13.50 9.18
C LEU A 143 3.30 -13.42 8.04
N ALA A 144 3.23 -14.43 7.18
CA ALA A 144 2.27 -14.51 6.07
C ALA A 144 0.82 -14.49 6.58
N GLN A 145 0.52 -15.24 7.64
CA GLN A 145 -0.79 -15.19 8.29
C GLN A 145 -1.13 -13.79 8.79
N LYS A 146 -0.18 -13.09 9.41
CA LYS A 146 -0.38 -11.73 9.93
C LYS A 146 -0.58 -10.70 8.81
N MET A 147 0.19 -10.79 7.72
CA MET A 147 0.27 -9.75 6.68
C MET A 147 -0.70 -9.94 5.53
N VAL A 148 -1.06 -11.19 5.23
CA VAL A 148 -1.85 -11.56 4.05
C VAL A 148 -3.09 -12.38 4.43
N GLY A 149 -3.13 -12.94 5.65
CA GLY A 149 -4.22 -13.80 6.10
C GLY A 149 -4.10 -15.26 5.65
N ASP A 150 -3.01 -15.63 4.97
CA ASP A 150 -2.74 -16.97 4.48
C ASP A 150 -1.32 -17.41 4.85
N PRO A 151 -1.14 -18.38 5.75
CA PRO A 151 0.18 -18.83 6.18
C PRO A 151 1.00 -19.48 5.06
N GLN A 152 0.33 -19.94 3.99
CA GLN A 152 0.98 -20.58 2.84
C GLN A 152 1.29 -19.58 1.70
N ALA A 153 0.98 -18.29 1.86
CA ALA A 153 1.11 -17.30 0.81
C ALA A 153 2.53 -17.27 0.21
N ALA A 154 3.58 -17.30 1.05
CA ALA A 154 4.96 -17.31 0.58
C ALA A 154 5.27 -18.51 -0.32
N GLN A 155 4.78 -19.69 0.03
CA GLN A 155 4.99 -20.91 -0.79
C GLN A 155 4.19 -20.88 -2.08
N ARG A 156 2.95 -20.39 -2.04
CA ARG A 156 2.10 -20.29 -3.23
C ARG A 156 2.64 -19.34 -4.29
N VAL A 157 3.30 -18.26 -3.87
CA VAL A 157 3.88 -17.27 -4.79
C VAL A 157 5.32 -17.55 -5.16
N THR A 158 5.92 -18.65 -4.72
CA THR A 158 7.30 -19.01 -5.06
C THR A 158 7.47 -19.11 -6.58
N PRO A 159 8.42 -18.37 -7.19
CA PRO A 159 8.73 -18.51 -8.61
C PRO A 159 9.29 -19.91 -8.93
N ALA A 160 8.99 -20.45 -10.10
CA ALA A 160 9.52 -21.72 -10.51
C ALA A 160 11.04 -21.68 -10.58
N GLY A 161 11.70 -22.65 -9.93
CA GLY A 161 13.16 -22.74 -9.86
C GLY A 161 13.80 -21.86 -8.77
N TYR A 162 13.01 -21.09 -8.02
CA TYR A 162 13.51 -20.29 -6.91
C TYR A 162 13.19 -20.95 -5.57
N HIS A 163 13.99 -20.62 -4.57
CA HIS A 163 13.75 -20.98 -3.17
C HIS A 163 13.72 -19.72 -2.32
N LEU A 164 12.93 -19.74 -1.24
CA LEU A 164 12.83 -18.63 -0.30
C LEU A 164 14.13 -18.53 0.50
N VAL A 165 14.74 -17.35 0.49
CA VAL A 165 15.94 -17.01 1.28
C VAL A 165 15.52 -16.43 2.63
N GLY A 166 14.49 -15.59 2.63
CA GLY A 166 13.98 -14.99 3.86
C GLY A 166 12.73 -14.17 3.65
N ALA A 167 12.13 -13.78 4.77
CA ALA A 167 10.95 -12.92 4.81
C ALA A 167 11.10 -11.86 5.90
N ARG A 168 10.55 -10.67 5.67
CA ARG A 168 10.50 -9.60 6.67
C ARG A 168 9.30 -8.67 6.44
N VAL A 169 9.06 -7.75 7.34
CA VAL A 169 8.18 -6.61 7.10
C VAL A 169 9.01 -5.44 6.59
N CYS A 170 8.54 -4.77 5.57
CA CYS A 170 9.07 -3.50 5.09
C CYS A 170 7.94 -2.48 4.88
N VAL A 171 8.31 -1.25 4.62
CA VAL A 171 7.37 -0.15 4.37
C VAL A 171 7.66 0.41 2.98
N LEU A 172 6.69 0.28 2.06
CA LEU A 172 6.74 0.87 0.74
C LEU A 172 5.65 1.93 0.66
N HIS A 173 6.03 3.16 0.38
CA HIS A 173 5.12 4.31 0.26
C HIS A 173 4.15 4.42 1.44
N GLY A 174 4.69 4.34 2.66
CA GLY A 174 3.92 4.45 3.91
C GLY A 174 3.00 3.25 4.22
N LYS A 175 3.09 2.15 3.49
CA LYS A 175 2.26 0.95 3.68
C LYS A 175 3.14 -0.25 4.00
N ARG A 176 2.71 -1.06 4.97
CA ARG A 176 3.43 -2.27 5.36
C ARG A 176 3.23 -3.40 4.35
N TYR A 177 4.34 -4.02 3.97
CA TYR A 177 4.39 -5.19 3.10
C TYR A 177 5.18 -6.31 3.76
N MET A 178 4.84 -7.54 3.44
CA MET A 178 5.69 -8.69 3.65
C MET A 178 6.65 -8.75 2.48
N HIS A 179 7.94 -8.52 2.73
CA HIS A 179 9.02 -8.65 1.76
C HIS A 179 9.53 -10.09 1.80
N LEU A 180 9.52 -10.75 0.66
CA LEU A 180 10.02 -12.11 0.44
C LEU A 180 11.21 -12.03 -0.51
N ASP A 181 12.34 -12.55 -0.09
CA ASP A 181 13.53 -12.70 -0.92
C ASP A 181 13.64 -14.15 -1.43
N TYR A 182 13.71 -14.30 -2.74
CA TYR A 182 13.89 -15.60 -3.40
C TYR A 182 15.15 -15.63 -4.24
N SER A 183 15.81 -16.78 -4.30
CA SER A 183 17.00 -16.99 -5.10
C SER A 183 16.92 -18.30 -5.90
N ASP A 184 17.46 -18.28 -7.13
CA ASP A 184 17.74 -19.47 -7.93
C ASP A 184 19.23 -19.92 -7.83
N GLY A 185 20.00 -19.25 -6.95
CA GLY A 185 21.44 -19.44 -6.80
C GLY A 185 22.30 -18.47 -7.64
N THR A 186 21.70 -17.84 -8.67
CA THR A 186 22.38 -16.86 -9.53
C THR A 186 21.70 -15.50 -9.42
N ASN A 187 20.37 -15.48 -9.49
CA ASN A 187 19.56 -14.28 -9.44
C ASN A 187 18.78 -14.24 -8.12
N GLN A 188 18.52 -13.03 -7.67
CA GLN A 188 17.63 -12.76 -6.55
C GLN A 188 16.44 -11.96 -7.05
N VAL A 189 15.27 -12.25 -6.49
CA VAL A 189 14.02 -11.55 -6.79
C VAL A 189 13.28 -11.24 -5.50
N SER A 190 12.73 -10.04 -5.41
CA SER A 190 11.91 -9.63 -4.29
C SER A 190 10.44 -9.67 -4.64
N LEU A 191 9.64 -10.24 -3.74
CA LEU A 191 8.20 -10.14 -3.76
C LEU A 191 7.71 -9.39 -2.54
N PHE A 192 6.80 -8.47 -2.76
CA PHE A 192 6.16 -7.69 -1.71
C PHE A 192 4.66 -7.99 -1.71
N LEU A 193 4.16 -8.50 -0.59
CA LEU A 193 2.77 -8.87 -0.41
C LEU A 193 2.14 -8.06 0.73
N ARG A 194 0.92 -7.62 0.55
CA ARG A 194 0.14 -7.05 1.65
C ARG A 194 -1.35 -7.36 1.50
N HIS A 195 -2.02 -7.53 2.62
CA HIS A 195 -3.47 -7.47 2.64
C HIS A 195 -3.92 -6.03 2.38
N ARG A 196 -4.92 -5.87 1.56
CA ARG A 196 -5.49 -4.57 1.26
C ARG A 196 -6.40 -4.14 2.41
N ASP A 197 -6.23 -2.93 2.90
CA ASP A 197 -7.16 -2.35 3.86
C ASP A 197 -8.56 -2.30 3.24
N ILE A 198 -9.58 -2.55 4.06
CA ILE A 198 -10.99 -2.48 3.64
C ILE A 198 -11.24 -1.07 3.08
N GLN A 199 -11.38 -0.98 1.77
CA GLN A 199 -11.63 0.31 1.13
C GLN A 199 -13.10 0.72 1.36
N PRO A 200 -13.36 2.02 1.57
CA PRO A 200 -14.73 2.52 1.64
C PRO A 200 -15.49 2.19 0.35
N LEU A 201 -16.81 2.02 0.46
CA LEU A 201 -17.70 1.60 -0.63
C LEU A 201 -17.48 2.39 -1.94
N THR A 202 -17.18 3.69 -1.84
CA THR A 202 -16.87 4.57 -2.98
C THR A 202 -15.61 4.14 -3.73
N ALA A 203 -14.58 3.70 -3.02
CA ALA A 203 -13.34 3.20 -3.63
C ALA A 203 -13.52 1.80 -4.22
N ARG A 204 -14.45 0.98 -3.70
CA ARG A 204 -14.81 -0.33 -4.30
C ARG A 204 -15.53 -0.16 -5.63
N VAL A 205 -16.45 0.80 -5.72
CA VAL A 205 -17.19 1.11 -6.97
C VAL A 205 -16.23 1.68 -8.02
N LEU A 206 -15.34 2.61 -7.65
CA LEU A 206 -14.30 3.13 -8.54
C LEU A 206 -13.27 2.06 -8.91
N GLY A 207 -12.94 1.15 -7.99
CA GLY A 207 -12.04 0.03 -8.22
C GLY A 207 -12.58 -1.00 -9.22
N TRP A 208 -13.89 -1.06 -9.44
CA TRP A 208 -14.48 -1.92 -10.47
C TRP A 208 -14.13 -1.45 -11.88
N PHE A 209 -13.91 -0.15 -12.07
CA PHE A 209 -13.41 0.43 -13.31
C PHE A 209 -11.87 0.41 -13.42
N HIS A 210 -11.16 0.12 -12.34
CA HIS A 210 -9.72 -0.07 -12.38
C HIS A 210 -9.47 -1.53 -12.77
N ASN A 211 -9.01 -1.70 -13.99
CA ASN A 211 -8.56 -2.97 -14.51
C ASN A 211 -7.54 -3.57 -13.51
N ASN A 212 -7.86 -4.72 -12.94
CA ASN A 212 -6.92 -5.57 -12.19
C ASN A 212 -5.87 -6.18 -13.13
N ALA A 213 -5.61 -5.54 -14.26
CA ALA A 213 -4.60 -5.99 -15.20
C ALA A 213 -3.22 -5.86 -14.54
N PRO A 214 -2.38 -6.87 -14.68
CA PRO A 214 -1.01 -6.80 -14.22
C PRO A 214 -0.31 -5.67 -14.96
N ALA A 215 0.35 -4.81 -14.21
CA ALA A 215 1.23 -3.78 -14.75
C ALA A 215 2.68 -4.25 -14.62
N ALA A 216 3.49 -4.03 -15.64
CA ALA A 216 4.91 -4.26 -15.58
C ALA A 216 5.64 -3.10 -16.25
N GLU A 217 6.69 -2.61 -15.60
CA GLU A 217 7.50 -1.49 -16.07
C GLU A 217 8.98 -1.70 -15.71
N ARG A 218 9.86 -0.95 -16.36
CA ARG A 218 11.27 -0.91 -15.99
C ARG A 218 11.54 0.27 -15.09
N VAL A 219 12.14 -0.02 -13.93
CA VAL A 219 12.56 0.98 -12.96
C VAL A 219 14.04 0.68 -12.62
N GLU A 220 14.91 1.63 -12.84
CA GLU A 220 16.35 1.55 -12.51
C GLU A 220 17.07 0.26 -12.94
N GLY A 221 16.69 -0.27 -14.09
CA GLY A 221 17.30 -1.48 -14.67
C GLY A 221 16.60 -2.78 -14.28
N PHE A 222 15.70 -2.78 -13.29
CA PHE A 222 14.88 -3.92 -12.91
C PHE A 222 13.53 -3.91 -13.62
N SER A 223 12.99 -5.10 -13.84
CA SER A 223 11.60 -5.26 -14.23
C SER A 223 10.74 -5.32 -12.96
N VAL A 224 9.80 -4.42 -12.85
CA VAL A 224 8.86 -4.37 -11.73
C VAL A 224 7.49 -4.78 -12.24
N GLY A 225 6.93 -5.84 -11.66
CA GLY A 225 5.57 -6.27 -11.92
C GLY A 225 4.68 -5.99 -10.73
N SER A 226 3.47 -5.50 -10.96
CA SER A 226 2.51 -5.28 -9.89
C SER A 226 1.12 -5.76 -10.28
N MET A 227 0.39 -6.27 -9.31
CA MET A 227 -0.99 -6.67 -9.48
C MET A 227 -1.76 -6.51 -8.17
N GLN A 228 -3.03 -6.19 -8.31
CA GLN A 228 -3.98 -6.22 -7.20
C GLN A 228 -5.10 -7.19 -7.54
N LYS A 229 -5.34 -8.16 -6.69
CA LYS A 229 -6.42 -9.12 -6.86
C LYS A 229 -7.10 -9.39 -5.52
N HIS A 230 -8.44 -9.30 -5.51
CA HIS A 230 -9.24 -9.40 -4.29
C HIS A 230 -8.69 -8.45 -3.21
N ASP A 231 -8.20 -9.01 -2.12
CA ASP A 231 -7.72 -8.26 -0.95
C ASP A 231 -6.18 -8.28 -0.83
N VAL A 232 -5.47 -8.72 -1.88
CA VAL A 232 -4.00 -8.80 -1.86
C VAL A 232 -3.40 -7.90 -2.93
N ALA A 233 -2.41 -7.10 -2.54
CA ALA A 233 -1.52 -6.38 -3.44
C ALA A 233 -0.19 -7.12 -3.50
N LEU A 234 0.33 -7.31 -4.72
CA LEU A 234 1.59 -7.96 -5.02
C LEU A 234 2.45 -7.03 -5.86
N VAL A 235 3.71 -6.87 -5.49
CA VAL A 235 4.76 -6.22 -6.29
C VAL A 235 5.93 -7.16 -6.38
N MET A 236 6.51 -7.31 -7.56
CA MET A 236 7.70 -8.12 -7.82
C MET A 236 8.80 -7.25 -8.42
N VAL A 237 10.01 -7.39 -7.92
CA VAL A 237 11.22 -6.79 -8.50
C VAL A 237 12.14 -7.92 -8.94
N SER A 238 12.56 -7.88 -10.20
CA SER A 238 13.37 -8.94 -10.81
C SER A 238 14.31 -8.38 -11.88
N PRO A 239 15.52 -8.96 -12.06
CA PRO A 239 16.37 -8.69 -13.22
C PRO A 239 15.83 -9.30 -14.53
N SER A 240 14.85 -10.21 -14.46
CA SER A 240 14.26 -10.90 -15.61
C SER A 240 13.56 -9.96 -16.59
N PRO A 241 13.35 -10.37 -17.86
CA PRO A 241 12.60 -9.58 -18.83
C PRO A 241 11.16 -9.27 -18.40
N LEU A 242 10.65 -8.10 -18.78
CA LEU A 242 9.29 -7.63 -18.45
C LEU A 242 8.18 -8.65 -18.71
N PRO A 243 8.14 -9.36 -19.87
CA PRO A 243 7.08 -10.33 -20.14
C PRO A 243 7.05 -11.50 -19.15
N GLU A 244 8.22 -11.93 -18.68
CA GLU A 244 8.34 -13.00 -17.70
C GLU A 244 7.81 -12.55 -16.32
N VAL A 245 8.18 -11.35 -15.89
CA VAL A 245 7.72 -10.74 -14.64
C VAL A 245 6.20 -10.52 -14.68
N GLN A 246 5.67 -10.02 -15.79
CA GLN A 246 4.23 -9.83 -15.97
C GLN A 246 3.49 -11.17 -15.85
N LYS A 247 3.94 -12.18 -16.58
CA LYS A 247 3.35 -13.54 -16.52
C LYS A 247 3.42 -14.12 -15.11
N PHE A 248 4.56 -13.96 -14.44
CA PHE A 248 4.71 -14.43 -13.08
C PHE A 248 3.71 -13.78 -12.13
N VAL A 249 3.57 -12.44 -12.17
CA VAL A 249 2.63 -11.69 -11.33
C VAL A 249 1.19 -12.13 -11.57
N GLU A 250 0.80 -12.37 -12.84
CA GLU A 250 -0.50 -12.93 -13.19
C GLU A 250 -0.72 -14.31 -12.57
N ASP A 251 0.25 -15.20 -12.69
CA ASP A 251 0.16 -16.56 -12.20
C ASP A 251 0.22 -16.64 -10.66
N ALA A 252 1.03 -15.82 -10.02
CA ALA A 252 1.07 -15.69 -8.57
C ALA A 252 -0.27 -15.21 -8.01
N ALA A 253 -0.87 -14.21 -8.64
CA ALA A 253 -2.16 -13.69 -8.22
C ALA A 253 -3.33 -14.70 -8.41
N LYS A 254 -3.21 -15.66 -9.33
CA LYS A 254 -4.21 -16.75 -9.47
C LYS A 254 -4.14 -17.76 -8.32
N ARG A 255 -2.94 -17.88 -7.70
CA ARG A 255 -2.66 -18.82 -6.61
C ARG A 255 -2.95 -18.25 -5.22
N LEU A 256 -3.06 -16.93 -5.08
CA LEU A 256 -3.49 -16.20 -3.90
C LEU A 256 -5.02 -16.03 -3.91
#